data_c2a96e6dd59ff6d277333ac0c77b8cf2
#
_entry.id   c2a96e6dd59ff6d277333ac0c77b8cf2
#
_cell.length_a   1.000
_cell.length_b   1.000
_cell.length_c   1.000
_cell.angle_alpha   90.00
_cell.angle_beta   90.00
_cell.angle_gamma   90.00
#
_symmetry.space_group_name_H-M   'P 1'
#
loop_
_entity.id
_entity.type
_entity.pdbx_description
1 polymer ?
#
loop_
_entity_poly.entity_id
_entity_poly.type
_entity_poly.pdbx_seq_one_letter_code
_entity_poly.pdbx_strand_id
1 'polypeptide(L)'
;MNKRLAIPTLAAAALFLPACTQILLAAAPPVIHDPASVPAGTYAIEPSHTQVVFSVNHFGFTTYFGNFSDVSGNLSVVPNNPSAMSVSVSVPVSSVSTTSTKLTDDLKAADWLDAAHYPAMIFRSTSVTPTGKTTADIAGTLTLHGVTKPLVLHATFNGAGVNILDQKQTVGFQLTGTVKRSEFGVAKFVPLVSDEVQLIISAAFEK
;
A
#
# COMPACT_ATOMS: atom_id res chain seq x y z
N MET A 1 -43.39 45.71 49.04
CA MET A 1 -42.09 44.98 48.90
C MET A 1 -42.40 43.65 48.23
N ASN A 2 -42.34 43.58 46.88
CA ASN A 2 -42.63 42.38 46.12
C ASN A 2 -41.30 41.78 45.62
N LYS A 3 -40.88 40.68 46.22
CA LYS A 3 -39.74 39.92 45.75
C LYS A 3 -40.15 39.02 44.56
N ARG A 4 -39.66 39.32 43.37
CA ARG A 4 -39.79 38.44 42.18
C ARG A 4 -38.76 37.32 42.27
N LEU A 5 -39.21 36.09 42.35
CA LEU A 5 -38.40 34.86 42.23
C LEU A 5 -38.01 34.69 40.76
N ALA A 6 -36.73 34.69 40.46
CA ALA A 6 -36.21 34.32 39.14
C ALA A 6 -36.02 32.80 39.07
N ILE A 7 -36.69 32.15 38.13
CA ILE A 7 -36.53 30.73 37.82
C ILE A 7 -35.41 30.61 36.79
N PRO A 8 -34.34 29.85 37.04
CA PRO A 8 -33.31 29.59 36.02
C PRO A 8 -33.86 28.59 35.00
N THR A 9 -33.93 29.00 33.74
CA THR A 9 -34.21 28.11 32.59
C THR A 9 -32.97 27.23 32.32
N LEU A 10 -33.08 25.97 32.64
CA LEU A 10 -32.05 24.98 32.26
C LEU A 10 -32.18 24.69 30.78
N ALA A 11 -31.25 25.20 29.97
CA ALA A 11 -31.16 24.86 28.56
C ALA A 11 -30.55 23.45 28.43
N ALA A 12 -31.38 22.46 28.12
CA ALA A 12 -30.93 21.11 27.77
C ALA A 12 -30.32 21.18 26.36
N ALA A 13 -29.00 21.20 26.29
CA ALA A 13 -28.27 20.98 25.04
C ALA A 13 -28.38 19.50 24.65
N ALA A 14 -29.29 19.18 23.73
CA ALA A 14 -29.39 17.85 23.12
C ALA A 14 -28.17 17.62 22.24
N LEU A 15 -27.26 16.74 22.67
CA LEU A 15 -26.16 16.20 21.87
C LEU A 15 -26.76 15.32 20.78
N PHE A 16 -27.02 15.88 19.61
CA PHE A 16 -27.27 15.11 18.38
C PHE A 16 -25.95 14.49 17.92
N LEU A 17 -25.60 13.32 18.45
CA LEU A 17 -24.59 12.47 17.83
C LEU A 17 -25.16 11.94 16.50
N PRO A 18 -24.40 11.95 15.41
CA PRO A 18 -24.90 11.50 14.11
C PRO A 18 -25.19 9.99 14.17
N ALA A 19 -26.45 9.65 14.36
CA ALA A 19 -26.95 8.27 14.43
C ALA A 19 -26.58 7.42 13.18
N CYS A 20 -26.31 8.08 12.04
CA CYS A 20 -25.92 7.40 10.80
C CYS A 20 -24.58 6.66 10.88
N THR A 21 -23.59 7.21 11.60
CA THR A 21 -22.25 6.56 11.71
C THR A 21 -22.32 5.31 12.58
N GLN A 22 -23.15 5.31 13.61
CA GLN A 22 -23.32 4.13 14.49
C GLN A 22 -24.07 2.99 13.80
N ILE A 23 -25.02 3.29 12.92
CA ILE A 23 -25.76 2.28 12.14
C ILE A 23 -24.83 1.60 11.12
N LEU A 24 -23.95 2.35 10.45
CA LEU A 24 -22.95 1.80 9.50
C LEU A 24 -21.95 0.89 10.20
N LEU A 25 -21.46 1.26 11.39
CA LEU A 25 -20.54 0.44 12.17
C LEU A 25 -21.21 -0.86 12.68
N ALA A 26 -22.49 -0.82 13.05
CA ALA A 26 -23.24 -1.98 13.48
C ALA A 26 -23.62 -2.93 12.33
N ALA A 27 -23.64 -2.43 11.08
CA ALA A 27 -23.95 -3.20 9.87
C ALA A 27 -22.69 -3.68 9.12
N ALA A 28 -21.49 -3.20 9.50
CA ALA A 28 -20.27 -3.61 8.84
C ALA A 28 -20.00 -5.11 9.10
N PRO A 29 -19.76 -5.91 8.05
CA PRO A 29 -19.39 -7.31 8.25
C PRO A 29 -18.07 -7.41 9.02
N PRO A 30 -17.87 -8.46 9.81
CA PRO A 30 -16.66 -8.65 10.59
C PRO A 30 -15.45 -8.76 9.66
N VAL A 31 -14.35 -8.10 10.04
CA VAL A 31 -13.07 -8.25 9.35
C VAL A 31 -12.49 -9.63 9.67
N ILE A 32 -12.11 -10.38 8.64
CA ILE A 32 -11.42 -11.67 8.74
C ILE A 32 -9.95 -11.38 9.04
N HIS A 33 -9.42 -11.89 10.15
CA HIS A 33 -8.00 -11.78 10.53
C HIS A 33 -7.21 -13.08 10.34
N ASP A 34 -7.87 -14.15 9.92
CA ASP A 34 -7.24 -15.42 9.57
C ASP A 34 -7.08 -15.54 8.05
N PRO A 35 -5.84 -15.52 7.51
CA PRO A 35 -5.61 -15.66 6.08
C PRO A 35 -6.18 -16.95 5.47
N ALA A 36 -6.27 -18.02 6.26
CA ALA A 36 -6.82 -19.31 5.81
C ALA A 36 -8.33 -19.23 5.53
N SER A 37 -9.01 -18.23 6.07
CA SER A 37 -10.46 -18.02 5.89
C SER A 37 -10.78 -17.10 4.70
N VAL A 38 -9.76 -16.57 3.99
CA VAL A 38 -9.97 -15.75 2.80
C VAL A 38 -10.48 -16.61 1.66
N PRO A 39 -11.60 -16.24 0.99
CA PRO A 39 -12.15 -17.03 -0.10
C PRO A 39 -11.16 -17.19 -1.26
N ALA A 40 -11.09 -18.41 -1.84
CA ALA A 40 -10.25 -18.68 -3.01
C ALA A 40 -10.63 -17.81 -4.22
N GLY A 41 -9.66 -17.53 -5.07
CA GLY A 41 -9.88 -16.85 -6.34
C GLY A 41 -8.82 -15.84 -6.72
N THR A 42 -9.05 -15.18 -7.84
CA THR A 42 -8.21 -14.08 -8.33
C THR A 42 -8.81 -12.75 -7.90
N TYR A 43 -8.00 -11.95 -7.25
CA TYR A 43 -8.32 -10.60 -6.78
C TYR A 43 -7.50 -9.60 -7.60
N ALA A 44 -8.14 -8.57 -8.11
CA ALA A 44 -7.45 -7.47 -8.78
C ALA A 44 -7.00 -6.39 -7.77
N ILE A 45 -5.90 -5.69 -8.04
CA ILE A 45 -5.51 -4.50 -7.27
C ILE A 45 -6.68 -3.51 -7.27
N GLU A 46 -6.96 -2.96 -6.09
CA GLU A 46 -7.79 -1.77 -5.91
C GLU A 46 -6.85 -0.55 -5.80
N PRO A 47 -6.75 0.28 -6.86
CA PRO A 47 -5.69 1.28 -6.96
C PRO A 47 -5.86 2.48 -6.03
N SER A 48 -7.09 2.80 -5.60
CA SER A 48 -7.36 3.96 -4.75
C SER A 48 -6.82 3.78 -3.32
N HIS A 49 -6.69 2.52 -2.85
CA HIS A 49 -6.16 2.17 -1.54
C HIS A 49 -4.81 1.43 -1.63
N THR A 50 -4.17 1.46 -2.81
CA THR A 50 -2.86 0.83 -3.03
C THR A 50 -1.82 1.88 -3.38
N GLN A 51 -0.70 1.86 -2.66
CA GLN A 51 0.43 2.76 -2.94
C GLN A 51 1.75 2.10 -2.59
N VAL A 52 2.81 2.53 -3.28
CA VAL A 52 4.20 2.14 -3.00
C VAL A 52 4.95 3.38 -2.54
N VAL A 53 5.18 3.50 -1.25
CA VAL A 53 6.04 4.54 -0.68
C VAL A 53 7.47 4.05 -0.72
N PHE A 54 8.38 4.90 -1.18
CA PHE A 54 9.81 4.65 -1.11
C PHE A 54 10.52 5.70 -0.28
N SER A 55 11.65 5.33 0.31
CA SER A 55 12.48 6.29 1.01
C SER A 55 13.97 6.03 0.79
N VAL A 56 14.74 7.11 0.84
CA VAL A 56 16.19 7.13 0.73
C VAL A 56 16.80 8.02 1.80
N ASN A 57 18.01 7.70 2.26
CA ASN A 57 18.79 8.66 3.04
C ASN A 57 19.33 9.75 2.09
N HIS A 58 19.10 11.01 2.46
CA HIS A 58 19.53 12.16 1.68
C HIS A 58 20.67 12.88 2.39
N PHE A 59 21.90 12.67 1.94
CA PHE A 59 23.15 13.27 2.43
C PHE A 59 23.43 13.02 3.92
N GLY A 60 22.82 12.02 4.55
CA GLY A 60 22.92 11.81 5.99
C GLY A 60 22.10 12.79 6.84
N PHE A 61 21.39 13.74 6.22
CA PHE A 61 20.63 14.76 6.95
C PHE A 61 19.21 14.33 7.24
N THR A 62 18.53 13.73 6.25
CA THR A 62 17.11 13.38 6.35
C THR A 62 16.80 12.10 5.59
N THR A 63 15.68 11.48 5.95
CA THR A 63 15.03 10.50 5.10
C THR A 63 14.10 11.24 4.13
N TYR A 64 14.31 11.04 2.84
CA TYR A 64 13.46 11.62 1.80
C TYR A 64 12.47 10.56 1.30
N PHE A 65 11.20 10.94 1.16
CA PHE A 65 10.12 10.05 0.76
C PHE A 65 9.57 10.44 -0.61
N GLY A 66 9.15 9.44 -1.35
CA GLY A 66 8.31 9.58 -2.53
C GLY A 66 7.30 8.45 -2.60
N ASN A 67 6.40 8.53 -3.56
CA ASN A 67 5.28 7.61 -3.70
C ASN A 67 5.03 7.28 -5.16
N PHE A 68 4.58 6.04 -5.44
CA PHE A 68 3.97 5.63 -6.70
C PHE A 68 2.52 5.24 -6.43
N SER A 69 1.64 5.61 -7.34
CA SER A 69 0.21 5.26 -7.38
C SER A 69 -0.14 4.48 -8.65
N ASP A 70 -1.44 4.36 -8.93
CA ASP A 70 -1.96 3.72 -10.15
C ASP A 70 -1.46 2.28 -10.37
N VAL A 71 -1.19 1.59 -9.25
CA VAL A 71 -0.73 0.20 -9.24
C VAL A 71 -1.82 -0.69 -9.82
N SER A 72 -1.44 -1.63 -10.67
CA SER A 72 -2.34 -2.63 -11.24
C SER A 72 -1.77 -4.04 -11.09
N GLY A 73 -2.62 -5.06 -11.16
CA GLY A 73 -2.18 -6.44 -11.05
C GLY A 73 -3.16 -7.33 -10.36
N ASN A 74 -2.73 -8.57 -10.07
CA ASN A 74 -3.59 -9.59 -9.51
C ASN A 74 -2.88 -10.39 -8.42
N LEU A 75 -3.68 -10.86 -7.46
CA LEU A 75 -3.33 -11.83 -6.43
C LEU A 75 -4.17 -13.09 -6.64
N SER A 76 -3.54 -14.25 -6.75
CA SER A 76 -4.22 -15.55 -6.71
C SER A 76 -4.21 -16.08 -5.29
N VAL A 77 -5.38 -16.24 -4.67
CA VAL A 77 -5.55 -16.79 -3.32
C VAL A 77 -5.93 -18.26 -3.39
N VAL A 78 -5.11 -19.11 -2.74
CA VAL A 78 -5.39 -20.54 -2.56
C VAL A 78 -5.40 -20.81 -1.05
N PRO A 79 -6.58 -20.86 -0.40
CA PRO A 79 -6.70 -21.06 1.04
C PRO A 79 -5.97 -22.31 1.51
N ASN A 80 -5.32 -22.25 2.66
CA ASN A 80 -4.55 -23.35 3.26
C ASN A 80 -3.36 -23.85 2.41
N ASN A 81 -3.04 -23.18 1.30
CA ASN A 81 -1.88 -23.52 0.49
C ASN A 81 -1.14 -22.23 0.03
N PRO A 82 -0.47 -21.50 0.94
CA PRO A 82 0.24 -20.26 0.59
C PRO A 82 1.28 -20.42 -0.51
N SER A 83 1.93 -21.59 -0.60
CA SER A 83 2.94 -21.85 -1.64
C SER A 83 2.38 -21.91 -3.05
N ALA A 84 1.08 -22.14 -3.21
CA ALA A 84 0.38 -22.07 -4.49
C ALA A 84 -0.19 -20.68 -4.81
N MET A 85 -0.08 -19.72 -3.89
CA MET A 85 -0.48 -18.34 -4.11
C MET A 85 0.53 -17.62 -5.00
N SER A 86 0.06 -16.64 -5.75
CA SER A 86 0.93 -15.82 -6.59
C SER A 86 0.42 -14.39 -6.68
N VAL A 87 1.36 -13.45 -6.85
CA VAL A 87 1.06 -12.05 -7.10
C VAL A 87 1.87 -11.54 -8.28
N SER A 88 1.22 -10.76 -9.14
CA SER A 88 1.87 -10.05 -10.24
C SER A 88 1.33 -8.63 -10.27
N VAL A 89 2.21 -7.64 -10.16
CA VAL A 89 1.84 -6.23 -10.12
C VAL A 89 2.68 -5.41 -11.07
N SER A 90 2.10 -4.35 -11.58
CA SER A 90 2.72 -3.33 -12.42
C SER A 90 2.51 -1.96 -11.79
N VAL A 91 3.59 -1.20 -11.67
CA VAL A 91 3.63 0.14 -11.09
C VAL A 91 4.08 1.11 -12.18
N PRO A 92 3.22 2.03 -12.65
CA PRO A 92 3.61 3.01 -13.66
C PRO A 92 4.69 3.95 -13.14
N VAL A 93 5.80 4.10 -13.86
CA VAL A 93 6.87 5.05 -13.48
C VAL A 93 6.35 6.49 -13.52
N SER A 94 5.41 6.79 -14.42
CA SER A 94 4.79 8.11 -14.53
C SER A 94 4.00 8.53 -13.31
N SER A 95 3.59 7.58 -12.45
CA SER A 95 2.83 7.85 -11.22
C SER A 95 3.69 8.34 -10.05
N VAL A 96 5.02 8.41 -10.23
CA VAL A 96 5.92 8.92 -9.17
C VAL A 96 5.51 10.32 -8.74
N SER A 97 5.50 10.54 -7.44
CA SER A 97 5.28 11.84 -6.82
C SER A 97 6.17 12.05 -5.61
N THR A 98 6.59 13.31 -5.40
CA THR A 98 7.39 13.74 -4.25
C THR A 98 6.89 15.11 -3.78
N THR A 99 7.44 15.60 -2.67
CA THR A 99 7.15 16.95 -2.17
C THR A 99 7.75 18.07 -3.04
N SER A 100 8.63 17.73 -4.01
CA SER A 100 9.23 18.65 -4.97
C SER A 100 8.77 18.31 -6.38
N THR A 101 8.03 19.22 -7.03
CA THR A 101 7.61 19.05 -8.43
C THR A 101 8.82 18.83 -9.34
N LYS A 102 9.89 19.62 -9.15
CA LYS A 102 11.12 19.46 -9.94
C LYS A 102 11.69 18.04 -9.81
N LEU A 103 11.82 17.52 -8.59
CA LEU A 103 12.34 16.15 -8.40
C LEU A 103 11.39 15.10 -8.98
N THR A 104 10.09 15.30 -8.86
CA THR A 104 9.07 14.42 -9.48
C THR A 104 9.28 14.33 -10.99
N ASP A 105 9.58 15.44 -11.66
CA ASP A 105 9.87 15.46 -13.10
C ASP A 105 11.24 14.86 -13.40
N ASP A 106 12.26 15.20 -12.63
CA ASP A 106 13.62 14.65 -12.74
C ASP A 106 13.59 13.11 -12.64
N LEU A 107 12.81 12.54 -11.68
CA LEU A 107 12.73 11.08 -11.50
C LEU A 107 12.18 10.34 -12.72
N LYS A 108 11.40 11.00 -13.57
CA LYS A 108 10.86 10.42 -14.82
C LYS A 108 11.84 10.50 -15.99
N ALA A 109 12.88 11.34 -15.87
CA ALA A 109 13.83 11.60 -16.96
C ALA A 109 14.77 10.41 -17.21
N ALA A 110 15.45 10.45 -18.38
CA ALA A 110 16.31 9.37 -18.87
C ALA A 110 17.51 9.05 -17.96
N ASP A 111 18.01 10.01 -17.19
CA ASP A 111 19.12 9.83 -16.26
C ASP A 111 18.68 9.35 -14.86
N TRP A 112 17.40 8.99 -14.70
CA TRP A 112 16.80 8.42 -13.50
C TRP A 112 16.03 7.14 -13.81
N LEU A 113 14.71 7.18 -13.80
CA LEU A 113 13.86 5.98 -14.03
C LEU A 113 13.50 5.79 -15.51
N ASP A 114 13.77 6.77 -16.36
CA ASP A 114 13.54 6.74 -17.81
C ASP A 114 12.14 6.23 -18.19
N ALA A 115 11.13 6.96 -17.73
CA ALA A 115 9.73 6.59 -17.93
C ALA A 115 9.33 6.44 -19.42
N ALA A 116 10.06 7.08 -20.33
CA ALA A 116 9.82 7.02 -21.76
C ALA A 116 10.17 5.64 -22.35
N HIS A 117 11.27 5.03 -21.91
CA HIS A 117 11.70 3.71 -22.38
C HIS A 117 11.26 2.58 -21.44
N TYR A 118 11.12 2.86 -20.14
CA TYR A 118 10.72 1.91 -19.10
C TYR A 118 9.48 2.39 -18.36
N PRO A 119 8.30 2.36 -18.98
CA PRO A 119 7.09 3.01 -18.45
C PRO A 119 6.53 2.36 -17.19
N ALA A 120 6.97 1.14 -16.84
CA ALA A 120 6.48 0.41 -15.67
C ALA A 120 7.56 -0.39 -14.97
N MET A 121 7.46 -0.46 -13.64
CA MET A 121 8.14 -1.44 -12.81
C MET A 121 7.22 -2.65 -12.65
N ILE A 122 7.76 -3.87 -12.71
CA ILE A 122 6.96 -5.11 -12.65
C ILE A 122 7.53 -6.02 -11.58
N PHE A 123 6.68 -6.44 -10.64
CA PHE A 123 7.02 -7.50 -9.69
C PHE A 123 6.20 -8.75 -9.98
N ARG A 124 6.87 -9.92 -9.99
CA ARG A 124 6.22 -11.24 -10.07
C ARG A 124 6.75 -12.13 -8.98
N SER A 125 5.88 -12.67 -8.16
CA SER A 125 6.27 -13.65 -7.15
C SER A 125 6.70 -14.97 -7.80
N THR A 126 7.67 -15.61 -7.18
CA THR A 126 8.11 -16.98 -7.49
C THR A 126 7.77 -17.96 -6.38
N SER A 127 7.65 -17.46 -5.14
CA SER A 127 7.19 -18.24 -3.99
C SER A 127 6.60 -17.36 -2.91
N VAL A 128 5.70 -17.94 -2.11
CA VAL A 128 5.16 -17.35 -0.88
C VAL A 128 5.44 -18.31 0.27
N THR A 129 6.20 -17.86 1.26
CA THR A 129 6.62 -18.66 2.41
C THR A 129 6.08 -18.03 3.69
N PRO A 130 5.13 -18.66 4.40
CA PRO A 130 4.65 -18.16 5.68
C PRO A 130 5.79 -18.06 6.71
N THR A 131 5.86 -16.93 7.41
CA THR A 131 6.82 -16.68 8.50
C THR A 131 6.12 -16.55 9.86
N GLY A 132 4.79 -16.48 9.86
CA GLY A 132 3.93 -16.40 11.05
C GLY A 132 2.47 -16.64 10.69
N LYS A 133 1.57 -16.36 11.62
CA LYS A 133 0.12 -16.56 11.39
C LYS A 133 -0.44 -15.62 10.33
N THR A 134 0.06 -14.38 10.30
CA THR A 134 -0.40 -13.33 9.38
C THR A 134 0.75 -12.73 8.56
N THR A 135 1.94 -13.36 8.60
CA THR A 135 3.13 -12.85 7.92
C THR A 135 3.68 -13.88 6.95
N ALA A 136 4.26 -13.41 5.85
CA ALA A 136 4.91 -14.24 4.85
C ALA A 136 6.04 -13.48 4.15
N ASP A 137 7.04 -14.22 3.68
CA ASP A 137 8.03 -13.72 2.72
C ASP A 137 7.55 -14.07 1.32
N ILE A 138 7.50 -13.05 0.46
CA ILE A 138 7.15 -13.17 -0.95
C ILE A 138 8.43 -12.98 -1.75
N ALA A 139 9.06 -14.07 -2.14
CA ALA A 139 10.19 -14.02 -3.07
C ALA A 139 9.66 -13.85 -4.50
N GLY A 140 10.39 -13.07 -5.31
CA GLY A 140 10.00 -12.82 -6.68
C GLY A 140 11.10 -12.13 -7.47
N THR A 141 10.72 -11.59 -8.61
CA THR A 141 11.59 -10.77 -9.46
C THR A 141 10.99 -9.39 -9.64
N LEU A 142 11.82 -8.37 -9.48
CA LEU A 142 11.50 -6.98 -9.83
C LEU A 142 12.18 -6.65 -11.16
N THR A 143 11.41 -6.17 -12.12
CA THR A 143 11.94 -5.51 -13.31
C THR A 143 11.79 -4.01 -13.12
N LEU A 144 12.91 -3.30 -13.11
CA LEU A 144 13.01 -1.85 -12.96
C LEU A 144 14.06 -1.34 -13.95
N HIS A 145 13.77 -0.25 -14.66
CA HIS A 145 14.69 0.37 -15.63
C HIS A 145 15.27 -0.66 -16.63
N GLY A 146 14.44 -1.62 -17.10
CA GLY A 146 14.82 -2.68 -18.02
C GLY A 146 15.63 -3.83 -17.43
N VAL A 147 16.04 -3.76 -16.16
CA VAL A 147 16.82 -4.78 -15.47
C VAL A 147 15.93 -5.60 -14.56
N THR A 148 16.10 -6.93 -14.58
CA THR A 148 15.34 -7.85 -13.69
C THR A 148 16.26 -8.46 -12.64
N LYS A 149 15.89 -8.34 -11.37
CA LYS A 149 16.63 -8.86 -10.22
C LYS A 149 15.70 -9.53 -9.22
N PRO A 150 16.21 -10.47 -8.40
CA PRO A 150 15.45 -11.01 -7.27
C PRO A 150 15.10 -9.91 -6.26
N LEU A 151 13.91 -10.04 -5.67
CA LEU A 151 13.44 -9.20 -4.56
C LEU A 151 12.62 -10.07 -3.61
N VAL A 152 12.80 -9.86 -2.30
CA VAL A 152 11.92 -10.43 -1.27
C VAL A 152 11.14 -9.28 -0.65
N LEU A 153 9.82 -9.44 -0.58
CA LEU A 153 8.92 -8.56 0.14
C LEU A 153 8.41 -9.28 1.39
N HIS A 154 8.49 -8.61 2.54
CA HIS A 154 7.96 -9.08 3.81
C HIS A 154 6.52 -8.59 3.94
N ALA A 155 5.56 -9.50 3.88
CA ALA A 155 4.14 -9.19 3.89
C ALA A 155 3.50 -9.45 5.25
N THR A 156 2.61 -8.55 5.66
CA THR A 156 1.68 -8.72 6.77
C THR A 156 0.26 -8.65 6.23
N PHE A 157 -0.55 -9.66 6.51
CA PHE A 157 -1.98 -9.66 6.24
C PHE A 157 -2.69 -8.79 7.27
N ASN A 158 -3.37 -7.74 6.83
CA ASN A 158 -4.09 -6.81 7.69
C ASN A 158 -5.51 -7.31 7.99
N GLY A 159 -6.16 -7.90 6.97
CA GLY A 159 -7.51 -8.41 7.09
C GLY A 159 -8.19 -8.57 5.73
N ALA A 160 -9.35 -9.22 5.76
CA ALA A 160 -10.23 -9.35 4.61
C ALA A 160 -11.69 -9.19 5.03
N GLY A 161 -12.56 -8.88 4.08
CA GLY A 161 -13.99 -8.76 4.33
C GLY A 161 -14.73 -8.21 3.11
N VAL A 162 -16.06 -8.14 3.21
CA VAL A 162 -16.86 -7.48 2.20
C VAL A 162 -16.85 -5.98 2.47
N ASN A 163 -16.36 -5.18 1.52
CA ASN A 163 -16.41 -3.73 1.59
C ASN A 163 -17.88 -3.28 1.50
N ILE A 164 -18.36 -2.57 2.51
CA ILE A 164 -19.78 -2.17 2.60
C ILE A 164 -20.19 -1.13 1.55
N LEU A 165 -19.23 -0.43 0.94
CA LEU A 165 -19.50 0.64 -0.02
C LEU A 165 -19.76 0.11 -1.43
N ASP A 166 -19.03 -0.92 -1.86
CA ASP A 166 -19.10 -1.48 -3.21
C ASP A 166 -19.45 -2.97 -3.25
N GLN A 167 -19.63 -3.60 -2.08
CA GLN A 167 -20.00 -5.00 -1.88
C GLN A 167 -18.98 -6.02 -2.42
N LYS A 168 -17.73 -5.60 -2.62
CA LYS A 168 -16.66 -6.48 -3.07
C LYS A 168 -15.93 -7.16 -1.91
N GLN A 169 -15.48 -8.38 -2.15
CA GLN A 169 -14.56 -9.07 -1.25
C GLN A 169 -13.18 -8.40 -1.35
N THR A 170 -12.75 -7.73 -0.29
CA THR A 170 -11.49 -7.00 -0.21
C THR A 170 -10.50 -7.73 0.69
N VAL A 171 -9.22 -7.72 0.31
CA VAL A 171 -8.10 -8.27 1.08
C VAL A 171 -7.00 -7.22 1.15
N GLY A 172 -6.51 -6.93 2.37
CA GLY A 172 -5.51 -5.90 2.63
C GLY A 172 -4.20 -6.44 3.17
N PHE A 173 -3.08 -5.87 2.67
CA PHE A 173 -1.73 -6.20 3.10
C PHE A 173 -0.89 -4.95 3.33
N GLN A 174 0.05 -5.06 4.26
CA GLN A 174 1.20 -4.17 4.39
C GLN A 174 2.45 -4.94 4.01
N LEU A 175 3.32 -4.35 3.16
CA LEU A 175 4.57 -5.01 2.78
C LEU A 175 5.75 -4.06 2.96
N THR A 176 6.93 -4.63 3.21
CA THR A 176 8.20 -3.91 3.23
C THR A 176 9.24 -4.65 2.40
N GLY A 177 10.25 -3.93 1.94
CA GLY A 177 11.37 -4.48 1.20
C GLY A 177 12.47 -3.47 1.00
N THR A 178 13.61 -3.91 0.50
CA THR A 178 14.76 -3.03 0.20
C THR A 178 15.26 -3.32 -1.21
N VAL A 179 15.52 -2.27 -1.97
CA VAL A 179 16.04 -2.33 -3.34
C VAL A 179 17.35 -1.56 -3.40
N LYS A 180 18.41 -2.14 -3.97
CA LYS A 180 19.61 -1.41 -4.34
C LYS A 180 19.45 -0.85 -5.75
N ARG A 181 19.20 0.45 -5.85
CA ARG A 181 18.85 1.10 -7.12
C ARG A 181 19.98 1.08 -8.15
N SER A 182 21.25 1.09 -7.71
CA SER A 182 22.40 0.98 -8.61
C SER A 182 22.43 -0.35 -9.38
N GLU A 183 21.90 -1.44 -8.81
CA GLU A 183 21.81 -2.74 -9.48
C GLU A 183 20.85 -2.74 -10.67
N PHE A 184 20.00 -1.70 -10.76
CA PHE A 184 19.06 -1.46 -11.87
C PHE A 184 19.51 -0.30 -12.78
N GLY A 185 20.76 0.18 -12.63
CA GLY A 185 21.30 1.28 -13.43
C GLY A 185 20.90 2.66 -12.93
N VAL A 186 20.15 2.78 -11.84
CA VAL A 186 19.69 4.05 -11.26
C VAL A 186 20.69 4.52 -10.19
N ALA A 187 21.90 4.91 -10.59
CA ALA A 187 23.01 5.17 -9.67
C ALA A 187 23.30 6.67 -9.41
N LYS A 188 22.48 7.58 -9.94
CA LYS A 188 22.71 9.03 -9.81
C LYS A 188 22.80 9.44 -8.35
N PHE A 189 23.85 10.19 -7.99
CA PHE A 189 24.18 10.66 -6.64
C PHE A 189 24.47 9.56 -5.59
N VAL A 190 24.69 8.30 -5.96
CA VAL A 190 25.21 7.30 -5.02
C VAL A 190 26.68 7.62 -4.70
N PRO A 191 27.11 7.57 -3.42
CA PRO A 191 26.38 7.20 -2.21
C PRO A 191 25.77 8.39 -1.43
N LEU A 192 25.86 9.62 -1.92
CA LEU A 192 25.37 10.83 -1.23
C LEU A 192 23.84 10.75 -0.98
N VAL A 193 23.11 10.24 -1.96
CA VAL A 193 21.76 9.73 -1.79
C VAL A 193 21.87 8.21 -1.77
N SER A 194 21.35 7.57 -0.73
CA SER A 194 21.57 6.13 -0.49
C SER A 194 21.26 5.26 -1.70
N ASP A 195 22.07 4.21 -1.87
CA ASP A 195 21.82 3.17 -2.87
C ASP A 195 20.60 2.31 -2.47
N GLU A 196 20.50 2.00 -1.18
CA GLU A 196 19.35 1.30 -0.64
C GLU A 196 18.13 2.20 -0.61
N VAL A 197 17.06 1.72 -1.24
CA VAL A 197 15.72 2.30 -1.26
C VAL A 197 14.83 1.40 -0.42
N GLN A 198 14.29 1.95 0.67
CA GLN A 198 13.33 1.24 1.50
C GLN A 198 11.94 1.35 0.88
N LEU A 199 11.21 0.24 0.82
CA LEU A 199 9.84 0.16 0.32
C LEU A 199 8.88 -0.05 1.49
N ILE A 200 7.78 0.71 1.50
CA ILE A 200 6.61 0.52 2.36
C ILE A 200 5.41 0.51 1.43
N ILE A 201 4.72 -0.63 1.38
CA ILE A 201 3.64 -0.85 0.42
C ILE A 201 2.35 -1.13 1.18
N SER A 202 1.31 -0.35 0.90
CA SER A 202 -0.06 -0.68 1.28
C SER A 202 -0.76 -1.24 0.04
N ALA A 203 -1.31 -2.43 0.12
CA ALA A 203 -1.93 -3.09 -1.02
C ALA A 203 -3.33 -3.61 -0.67
N ALA A 204 -4.32 -3.17 -1.42
CA ALA A 204 -5.68 -3.68 -1.39
C ALA A 204 -6.00 -4.43 -2.69
N PHE A 205 -6.66 -5.57 -2.54
CA PHE A 205 -7.10 -6.38 -3.67
C PHE A 205 -8.59 -6.71 -3.52
N GLU A 206 -9.31 -6.75 -4.63
CA GLU A 206 -10.77 -6.97 -4.66
C GLU A 206 -11.18 -7.99 -5.73
N LYS A 207 -12.31 -8.66 -5.47
CA LYS A 207 -13.02 -9.48 -6.45
C LYS A 207 -14.52 -9.36 -6.31
#